data_84896525b4021594ddac7e90a9d45178
#
_entry.id   84896525b4021594ddac7e90a9d45178
#
_cell.length_a   1.000
_cell.length_b   1.000
_cell.length_c   1.000
_cell.angle_alpha   90.00
_cell.angle_beta   90.00
_cell.angle_gamma   90.00
#
_symmetry.space_group_name_H-M   'P 1'
#
loop_
_entity.id
_entity.type
_entity.pdbx_description
1 polymer ?
#
loop_
_entity_poly.entity_id
_entity_poly.type
_entity_poly.pdbx_seq_one_letter_code
_entity_poly.pdbx_strand_id
1 'polypeptide(L)'
;MRFTNKFFAVSVKRRNGSKGELVMSTRKNQRTTFKSILRMTYFAILLALTLVLHFAVGSINIGATTISVVLIPISLCAMLLGPVAGAALGFIYGAIVYVQLGVMGMDFFTSVLFQNAPVMTALICLAKTTLAGFLCGLVYKMLKDKNSVAAVFVSAAVTPIVNTGIFILLCLTLSDVLTANFVAEGSTVIMFLVVGCAGWNFIWEFVANMIISPALQRVLAVVSKRIIN
;
A
#
# COMPACT_ATOMS: atom_id res chain seq x y z
N MET A 1 12.19 30.71 65.22
CA MET A 1 11.23 30.83 64.08
C MET A 1 11.85 30.67 62.71
N ARG A 2 12.82 29.80 62.46
CA ARG A 2 13.49 29.60 61.13
C ARG A 2 13.35 28.16 60.53
N PHE A 3 12.71 27.25 61.24
CA PHE A 3 12.57 25.87 60.79
C PHE A 3 11.28 25.57 60.01
N THR A 4 10.24 26.30 60.16
CA THR A 4 8.93 26.08 59.52
C THR A 4 8.89 26.49 58.04
N ASN A 5 9.73 27.45 57.60
CA ASN A 5 9.73 27.92 56.20
C ASN A 5 10.39 26.95 55.20
N LYS A 6 11.36 26.11 55.68
CA LYS A 6 12.02 25.15 54.75
C LYS A 6 11.12 23.95 54.43
N PHE A 7 10.33 23.46 55.38
CA PHE A 7 9.40 22.35 55.12
C PHE A 7 8.24 22.78 54.19
N PHE A 8 7.75 23.98 54.34
CA PHE A 8 6.66 24.50 53.47
C PHE A 8 7.16 24.74 52.03
N ALA A 9 8.36 25.25 51.86
CA ALA A 9 8.97 25.50 50.54
C ALA A 9 9.28 24.17 49.81
N VAL A 10 9.74 23.11 50.52
CA VAL A 10 9.99 21.80 49.97
C VAL A 10 8.69 21.09 49.56
N SER A 11 7.63 21.23 50.40
CA SER A 11 6.32 20.65 50.11
C SER A 11 5.65 21.29 48.87
N VAL A 12 5.71 22.60 48.76
CA VAL A 12 5.17 23.36 47.60
C VAL A 12 5.96 23.07 46.32
N LYS A 13 7.30 22.95 46.41
CA LYS A 13 8.15 22.61 45.26
C LYS A 13 7.90 21.18 44.77
N ARG A 14 7.67 20.20 45.68
CA ARG A 14 7.32 18.80 45.35
C ARG A 14 5.91 18.74 44.71
N ARG A 15 4.94 19.47 45.19
CA ARG A 15 3.56 19.49 44.69
C ARG A 15 3.46 20.17 43.30
N ASN A 16 4.27 21.22 43.04
CA ASN A 16 4.35 21.84 41.73
C ASN A 16 5.11 20.99 40.70
N GLY A 17 6.17 20.27 41.10
CA GLY A 17 6.87 19.31 40.25
C GLY A 17 5.94 18.18 39.81
N SER A 18 5.19 17.55 40.72
CA SER A 18 4.23 16.50 40.43
C SER A 18 3.09 16.96 39.51
N LYS A 19 2.55 18.17 39.68
CA LYS A 19 1.54 18.73 38.79
C LYS A 19 2.11 19.03 37.38
N GLY A 20 3.35 19.49 37.28
CA GLY A 20 4.04 19.74 36.02
C GLY A 20 4.27 18.44 35.24
N GLU A 21 4.70 17.38 35.91
CA GLU A 21 4.89 16.04 35.31
C GLU A 21 3.56 15.43 34.83
N LEU A 22 2.49 15.55 35.62
CA LEU A 22 1.15 15.09 35.25
C LEU A 22 0.62 15.85 34.01
N VAL A 23 0.77 17.17 33.96
CA VAL A 23 0.35 17.97 32.80
C VAL A 23 1.16 17.63 31.55
N MET A 24 2.48 17.44 31.69
CA MET A 24 3.33 17.02 30.56
C MET A 24 2.98 15.60 30.06
N SER A 25 2.73 14.66 30.98
CA SER A 25 2.31 13.30 30.65
C SER A 25 0.97 13.30 29.91
N THR A 26 -0.01 14.08 30.38
CA THR A 26 -1.33 14.19 29.76
C THR A 26 -1.24 14.81 28.36
N ARG A 27 -0.45 15.88 28.18
CA ARG A 27 -0.22 16.49 26.86
C ARG A 27 0.50 15.56 25.90
N LYS A 28 1.49 14.79 26.36
CA LYS A 28 2.20 13.78 25.56
C LYS A 28 1.25 12.68 25.09
N ASN A 29 0.38 12.21 25.99
CA ASN A 29 -0.60 11.17 25.70
C ASN A 29 -1.66 11.67 24.68
N GLN A 30 -2.15 12.88 24.82
CA GLN A 30 -3.07 13.50 23.86
C GLN A 30 -2.45 13.66 22.47
N ARG A 31 -1.17 14.08 22.38
CA ARG A 31 -0.48 14.19 21.08
C ARG A 31 -0.28 12.84 20.40
N THR A 32 0.06 11.79 21.14
CA THR A 32 0.21 10.43 20.57
C THR A 32 -1.12 9.88 20.08
N THR A 33 -2.19 10.06 20.84
CA THR A 33 -3.55 9.66 20.46
C THR A 33 -4.01 10.40 19.20
N PHE A 34 -3.81 11.71 19.13
CA PHE A 34 -4.16 12.52 17.96
C PHE A 34 -3.41 12.06 16.69
N LYS A 35 -2.10 11.80 16.81
CA LYS A 35 -1.30 11.27 15.67
C LYS A 35 -1.79 9.90 15.20
N SER A 36 -2.17 9.03 16.12
CA SER A 36 -2.74 7.72 15.81
C SER A 36 -4.07 7.85 15.07
N ILE A 37 -4.98 8.69 15.57
CA ILE A 37 -6.27 8.95 14.92
C ILE A 37 -6.05 9.50 13.50
N LEU A 38 -5.15 10.47 13.35
CA LEU A 38 -4.84 11.07 12.05
C LEU A 38 -4.34 10.02 11.04
N ARG A 39 -3.43 9.13 11.46
CA ARG A 39 -2.94 8.03 10.62
C ARG A 39 -4.05 7.07 10.21
N MET A 40 -4.95 6.71 11.12
CA MET A 40 -6.11 5.86 10.82
C MET A 40 -7.07 6.55 9.83
N THR A 41 -7.29 7.86 9.99
CA THR A 41 -8.12 8.64 9.06
C THR A 41 -7.54 8.65 7.64
N TYR A 42 -6.23 8.91 7.51
CA TYR A 42 -5.59 8.85 6.19
C TYR A 42 -5.62 7.46 5.58
N PHE A 43 -5.42 6.42 6.39
CA PHE A 43 -5.55 5.04 5.92
C PHE A 43 -6.97 4.75 5.40
N ALA A 44 -8.00 5.15 6.14
CA ALA A 44 -9.39 4.96 5.74
C ALA A 44 -9.75 5.73 4.45
N ILE A 45 -9.25 6.96 4.29
CA ILE A 45 -9.43 7.76 3.06
C ILE A 45 -8.76 7.07 1.87
N LEU A 46 -7.53 6.57 2.03
CA LEU A 46 -6.79 5.89 0.97
C LEU A 46 -7.43 4.54 0.62
N LEU A 47 -7.96 3.82 1.62
CA LEU A 47 -8.75 2.61 1.39
C LEU A 47 -10.02 2.92 0.57
N ALA A 48 -10.77 3.94 0.96
CA ALA A 48 -11.96 4.37 0.22
C ALA A 48 -11.61 4.77 -1.22
N LEU A 49 -10.54 5.54 -1.42
CA LEU A 49 -10.05 5.90 -2.75
C LEU A 49 -9.66 4.68 -3.58
N THR A 50 -8.99 3.70 -2.96
CA THR A 50 -8.64 2.42 -3.59
C THR A 50 -9.88 1.70 -4.12
N LEU A 51 -10.94 1.62 -3.29
CA LEU A 51 -12.21 0.99 -3.67
C LEU A 51 -12.92 1.76 -4.79
N VAL A 52 -13.01 3.07 -4.67
CA VAL A 52 -13.63 3.91 -5.71
C VAL A 52 -12.92 3.73 -7.05
N LEU A 53 -11.59 3.79 -7.06
CA LEU A 53 -10.81 3.59 -8.29
C LEU A 53 -10.97 2.17 -8.85
N HIS A 54 -11.04 1.16 -7.99
CA HIS A 54 -11.25 -0.22 -8.42
C HIS A 54 -12.60 -0.39 -9.13
N PHE A 55 -13.69 0.10 -8.56
CA PHE A 55 -15.01 -0.01 -9.16
C PHE A 55 -15.23 0.94 -10.35
N ALA A 56 -14.62 2.13 -10.34
CA ALA A 56 -14.78 3.11 -11.41
C ALA A 56 -13.96 2.76 -12.67
N VAL A 57 -12.76 2.24 -12.49
CA VAL A 57 -11.80 1.99 -13.60
C VAL A 57 -11.70 0.50 -13.95
N GLY A 58 -12.02 -0.39 -13.02
CA GLY A 58 -11.95 -1.84 -13.20
C GLY A 58 -12.89 -2.41 -14.27
N SER A 59 -13.63 -1.56 -14.97
CA SER A 59 -14.49 -1.95 -16.12
C SER A 59 -13.77 -1.84 -17.46
N ILE A 60 -12.53 -1.35 -17.50
CA ILE A 60 -11.77 -1.17 -18.74
C ILE A 60 -10.85 -2.36 -18.95
N ASN A 61 -11.30 -3.30 -19.80
CA ASN A 61 -10.52 -4.47 -20.18
C ASN A 61 -9.67 -4.15 -21.41
N ILE A 62 -8.38 -4.47 -21.36
CA ILE A 62 -7.48 -4.45 -22.52
C ILE A 62 -6.87 -5.85 -22.64
N GLY A 63 -7.33 -6.62 -23.64
CA GLY A 63 -6.91 -8.01 -23.81
C GLY A 63 -7.44 -8.91 -22.71
N ALA A 64 -6.57 -9.74 -22.13
CA ALA A 64 -6.91 -10.71 -21.08
C ALA A 64 -6.92 -10.11 -19.66
N THR A 65 -6.59 -8.81 -19.50
CA THR A 65 -6.44 -8.17 -18.19
C THR A 65 -7.11 -6.80 -18.12
N THR A 66 -7.49 -6.39 -16.91
CA THR A 66 -8.08 -5.07 -16.64
C THR A 66 -7.01 -4.05 -16.30
N ILE A 67 -7.14 -2.81 -16.83
CA ILE A 67 -6.26 -1.71 -16.41
C ILE A 67 -6.54 -1.37 -14.94
N SER A 68 -5.49 -1.31 -14.15
CA SER A 68 -5.59 -0.95 -12.75
C SER A 68 -4.78 0.31 -12.43
N VAL A 69 -5.44 1.37 -11.99
CA VAL A 69 -4.80 2.57 -11.41
C VAL A 69 -4.76 2.51 -9.87
N VAL A 70 -5.18 1.40 -9.31
CA VAL A 70 -5.30 1.20 -7.85
C VAL A 70 -3.94 1.15 -7.14
N LEU A 71 -2.86 0.89 -7.86
CA LEU A 71 -1.50 0.94 -7.30
C LEU A 71 -1.10 2.35 -6.83
N ILE A 72 -1.73 3.41 -7.37
CA ILE A 72 -1.45 4.80 -6.98
C ILE A 72 -1.77 5.06 -5.49
N PRO A 73 -3.00 4.82 -5.00
CA PRO A 73 -3.29 5.01 -3.58
C PRO A 73 -2.54 4.02 -2.67
N ILE A 74 -2.21 2.82 -3.13
CA ILE A 74 -1.37 1.87 -2.39
C ILE A 74 0.04 2.43 -2.22
N SER A 75 0.65 2.97 -3.30
CA SER A 75 1.95 3.64 -3.24
C SER A 75 1.93 4.83 -2.29
N LEU A 76 0.90 5.69 -2.39
CA LEU A 76 0.74 6.84 -1.51
C LEU A 76 0.60 6.42 -0.04
N CYS A 77 -0.19 5.39 0.25
CA CYS A 77 -0.32 4.85 1.60
C CYS A 77 1.02 4.37 2.14
N ALA A 78 1.76 3.62 1.34
CA ALA A 78 3.08 3.08 1.69
C ALA A 78 4.10 4.19 1.99
N MET A 79 4.14 5.25 1.18
CA MET A 79 5.05 6.38 1.37
C MET A 79 4.64 7.27 2.56
N LEU A 80 3.34 7.49 2.77
CA LEU A 80 2.82 8.40 3.79
C LEU A 80 2.79 7.77 5.19
N LEU A 81 2.27 6.55 5.29
CA LEU A 81 2.02 5.86 6.56
C LEU A 81 3.05 4.78 6.87
N GLY A 82 3.89 4.42 5.89
CA GLY A 82 4.97 3.46 6.02
C GLY A 82 4.69 2.08 5.41
N PRO A 83 5.73 1.20 5.36
CA PRO A 83 5.66 -0.09 4.64
C PRO A 83 4.54 -1.00 5.12
N VAL A 84 4.33 -1.08 6.45
CA VAL A 84 3.30 -1.94 7.04
C VAL A 84 1.89 -1.49 6.64
N ALA A 85 1.64 -0.17 6.62
CA ALA A 85 0.35 0.36 6.17
C ALA A 85 0.12 0.12 4.68
N GLY A 86 1.16 0.29 3.84
CA GLY A 86 1.10 -0.06 2.42
C GLY A 86 0.82 -1.54 2.18
N ALA A 87 1.48 -2.42 2.94
CA ALA A 87 1.21 -3.87 2.91
C ALA A 87 -0.22 -4.20 3.33
N ALA A 88 -0.72 -3.59 4.42
CA ALA A 88 -2.09 -3.82 4.90
C ALA A 88 -3.14 -3.37 3.87
N LEU A 89 -2.95 -2.20 3.25
CA LEU A 89 -3.83 -1.72 2.19
C LEU A 89 -3.79 -2.64 0.96
N GLY A 90 -2.58 -3.07 0.55
CA GLY A 90 -2.39 -4.02 -0.54
C GLY A 90 -3.02 -5.38 -0.25
N PHE A 91 -2.95 -5.87 0.99
CA PHE A 91 -3.59 -7.11 1.42
C PHE A 91 -5.11 -7.03 1.34
N ILE A 92 -5.70 -5.97 1.89
CA ILE A 92 -7.16 -5.74 1.83
C ILE A 92 -7.62 -5.67 0.38
N TYR A 93 -6.89 -4.94 -0.47
CA TYR A 93 -7.21 -4.85 -1.89
C TYR A 93 -7.07 -6.21 -2.59
N GLY A 94 -6.00 -6.96 -2.34
CA GLY A 94 -5.81 -8.31 -2.87
C GLY A 94 -6.92 -9.28 -2.49
N ALA A 95 -7.45 -9.18 -1.26
CA ALA A 95 -8.59 -9.97 -0.80
C ALA A 95 -9.88 -9.61 -1.57
N ILE A 96 -10.11 -8.34 -1.84
CA ILE A 96 -11.26 -7.87 -2.64
C ILE A 96 -11.15 -8.39 -4.07
N VAL A 97 -9.98 -8.29 -4.69
CA VAL A 97 -9.71 -8.80 -6.04
C VAL A 97 -9.94 -10.32 -6.09
N TYR A 98 -9.46 -11.07 -5.11
CA TYR A 98 -9.68 -12.52 -5.04
C TYR A 98 -11.16 -12.88 -4.98
N VAL A 99 -11.94 -12.22 -4.13
CA VAL A 99 -13.37 -12.48 -4.00
C VAL A 99 -14.10 -12.07 -5.27
N GLN A 100 -13.86 -10.87 -5.78
CA GLN A 100 -14.61 -10.33 -6.91
C GLN A 100 -14.26 -11.02 -8.23
N LEU A 101 -13.00 -11.16 -8.56
CA LEU A 101 -12.57 -11.70 -9.85
C LEU A 101 -12.50 -13.24 -9.84
N GLY A 102 -12.06 -13.83 -8.71
CA GLY A 102 -11.96 -15.27 -8.56
C GLY A 102 -13.30 -15.92 -8.19
N VAL A 103 -13.81 -15.63 -6.99
CA VAL A 103 -15.01 -16.29 -6.45
C VAL A 103 -16.28 -15.89 -7.18
N MET A 104 -16.48 -14.59 -7.46
CA MET A 104 -17.66 -14.10 -8.20
C MET A 104 -17.53 -14.25 -9.71
N GLY A 105 -16.36 -14.60 -10.23
CA GLY A 105 -16.12 -14.88 -11.65
C GLY A 105 -16.25 -13.66 -12.58
N MET A 106 -15.97 -12.45 -12.07
CA MET A 106 -16.08 -11.23 -12.88
C MET A 106 -14.96 -11.06 -13.92
N ASP A 107 -13.88 -11.83 -13.80
CA ASP A 107 -12.77 -11.87 -14.73
C ASP A 107 -12.50 -13.32 -15.15
N PHE A 108 -12.49 -13.57 -16.45
CA PHE A 108 -12.34 -14.92 -17.01
C PHE A 108 -11.01 -15.57 -16.59
N PHE A 109 -9.90 -14.83 -16.71
CA PHE A 109 -8.58 -15.34 -16.36
C PHE A 109 -8.50 -15.76 -14.89
N THR A 110 -8.86 -14.88 -13.96
CA THR A 110 -8.81 -15.15 -12.52
C THR A 110 -9.80 -16.24 -12.12
N SER A 111 -10.97 -16.31 -12.78
CA SER A 111 -11.99 -17.32 -12.54
C SER A 111 -11.51 -18.73 -12.92
N VAL A 112 -10.85 -18.89 -14.07
CA VAL A 112 -10.26 -20.18 -14.48
C VAL A 112 -9.16 -20.61 -13.51
N LEU A 113 -8.29 -19.69 -13.09
CA LEU A 113 -7.28 -20.00 -12.09
C LEU A 113 -7.91 -20.42 -10.75
N PHE A 114 -8.98 -19.74 -10.33
CA PHE A 114 -9.70 -20.06 -9.10
C PHE A 114 -10.33 -21.46 -9.16
N GLN A 115 -10.97 -21.82 -10.26
CA GLN A 115 -11.61 -23.15 -10.43
C GLN A 115 -10.59 -24.29 -10.38
N ASN A 116 -9.38 -24.09 -10.92
CA ASN A 116 -8.34 -25.13 -10.96
C ASN A 116 -7.43 -25.14 -9.72
N ALA A 117 -7.16 -23.96 -9.14
CA ALA A 117 -6.21 -23.81 -8.03
C ALA A 117 -6.60 -22.64 -7.09
N PRO A 118 -7.66 -22.76 -6.28
CA PRO A 118 -8.20 -21.67 -5.48
C PRO A 118 -7.18 -21.10 -4.47
N VAL A 119 -6.38 -21.94 -3.84
CA VAL A 119 -5.36 -21.51 -2.85
C VAL A 119 -4.23 -20.73 -3.53
N MET A 120 -3.76 -21.18 -4.69
CA MET A 120 -2.71 -20.47 -5.43
C MET A 120 -3.23 -19.14 -5.99
N THR A 121 -4.47 -19.11 -6.47
CA THR A 121 -5.12 -17.86 -6.91
C THR A 121 -5.23 -16.85 -5.76
N ALA A 122 -5.60 -17.31 -4.56
CA ALA A 122 -5.59 -16.46 -3.36
C ALA A 122 -4.19 -15.92 -3.09
N LEU A 123 -3.17 -16.79 -3.13
CA LEU A 123 -1.78 -16.39 -2.91
C LEU A 123 -1.32 -15.36 -3.95
N ILE A 124 -1.64 -15.55 -5.24
CA ILE A 124 -1.33 -14.61 -6.31
C ILE A 124 -1.97 -13.25 -6.04
N CYS A 125 -3.27 -13.21 -5.76
CA CYS A 125 -4.00 -11.96 -5.54
C CYS A 125 -3.51 -11.20 -4.29
N LEU A 126 -3.26 -11.92 -3.20
CA LEU A 126 -2.83 -11.33 -1.93
C LEU A 126 -1.36 -10.92 -1.95
N ALA A 127 -0.47 -11.80 -2.40
CA ALA A 127 0.97 -11.58 -2.31
C ALA A 127 1.43 -10.43 -3.22
N LYS A 128 0.97 -10.36 -4.48
CA LYS A 128 1.41 -9.35 -5.44
C LYS A 128 1.20 -7.92 -4.93
N THR A 129 0.02 -7.61 -4.41
CA THR A 129 -0.34 -6.27 -3.94
C THR A 129 0.22 -5.95 -2.55
N THR A 130 0.26 -6.95 -1.66
CA THR A 130 0.87 -6.81 -0.32
C THR A 130 2.36 -6.49 -0.42
N LEU A 131 3.10 -7.27 -1.21
CA LEU A 131 4.54 -7.09 -1.40
C LEU A 131 4.84 -5.80 -2.16
N ALA A 132 4.02 -5.43 -3.14
CA ALA A 132 4.16 -4.16 -3.85
C ALA A 132 4.03 -2.96 -2.89
N GLY A 133 3.02 -2.94 -2.04
CA GLY A 133 2.84 -1.90 -1.03
C GLY A 133 3.94 -1.90 0.04
N PHE A 134 4.38 -3.07 0.50
CA PHE A 134 5.45 -3.19 1.47
C PHE A 134 6.79 -2.66 0.93
N LEU A 135 7.22 -3.16 -0.25
CA LEU A 135 8.49 -2.78 -0.85
C LEU A 135 8.52 -1.31 -1.29
N CYS A 136 7.41 -0.79 -1.81
CA CYS A 136 7.26 0.64 -2.08
C CYS A 136 7.59 1.50 -0.84
N GLY A 137 6.96 1.20 0.29
CA GLY A 137 7.19 1.92 1.53
C GLY A 137 8.60 1.74 2.10
N LEU A 138 9.19 0.56 1.92
CA LEU A 138 10.56 0.27 2.34
C LEU A 138 11.57 1.10 1.52
N VAL A 139 11.44 1.09 0.20
CA VAL A 139 12.30 1.87 -0.71
C VAL A 139 12.17 3.36 -0.43
N TYR A 140 10.95 3.86 -0.24
CA TYR A 140 10.73 5.25 0.14
C TYR A 140 11.42 5.61 1.45
N LYS A 141 11.30 4.78 2.48
CA LYS A 141 11.95 4.98 3.78
C LYS A 141 13.48 5.04 3.67
N MET A 142 14.06 4.25 2.77
CA MET A 142 15.51 4.20 2.57
C MET A 142 16.05 5.42 1.80
N LEU A 143 15.27 5.96 0.87
CA LEU A 143 15.71 7.02 -0.06
C LEU A 143 15.30 8.43 0.36
N LYS A 144 14.24 8.60 1.16
CA LYS A 144 13.66 9.92 1.50
C LYS A 144 14.62 10.89 2.15
N ASP A 145 15.59 10.38 2.93
CA ASP A 145 16.56 11.18 3.67
C ASP A 145 17.72 11.63 2.75
N LYS A 146 17.93 10.96 1.60
CA LYS A 146 18.96 11.31 0.61
C LYS A 146 18.40 12.30 -0.43
N ASN A 147 17.29 11.97 -1.05
CA ASN A 147 16.63 12.80 -2.06
C ASN A 147 15.12 12.51 -2.06
N SER A 148 14.34 13.44 -1.53
CA SER A 148 12.88 13.30 -1.39
C SER A 148 12.16 13.15 -2.74
N VAL A 149 12.65 13.81 -3.80
CA VAL A 149 12.06 13.69 -5.14
C VAL A 149 12.33 12.31 -5.72
N ALA A 150 13.60 11.91 -5.75
CA ALA A 150 13.99 10.61 -6.26
C ALA A 150 13.32 9.47 -5.47
N ALA A 151 13.17 9.63 -4.16
CA ALA A 151 12.48 8.65 -3.31
C ALA A 151 11.04 8.40 -3.77
N VAL A 152 10.29 9.43 -4.11
CA VAL A 152 8.91 9.27 -4.59
C VAL A 152 8.87 8.57 -5.95
N PHE A 153 9.67 9.03 -6.92
CA PHE A 153 9.68 8.43 -8.26
C PHE A 153 10.12 6.97 -8.25
N VAL A 154 11.22 6.65 -7.55
CA VAL A 154 11.72 5.27 -7.47
C VAL A 154 10.72 4.37 -6.75
N SER A 155 10.12 4.83 -5.65
CA SER A 155 9.13 4.03 -4.92
C SER A 155 7.85 3.81 -5.72
N ALA A 156 7.40 4.82 -6.46
CA ALA A 156 6.25 4.71 -7.35
C ALA A 156 6.52 3.73 -8.51
N ALA A 157 7.75 3.68 -9.05
CA ALA A 157 8.17 2.71 -10.06
C ALA A 157 8.23 1.27 -9.51
N VAL A 158 8.74 1.10 -8.28
CA VAL A 158 8.86 -0.21 -7.62
C VAL A 158 7.49 -0.89 -7.48
N THR A 159 6.43 -0.12 -7.24
CA THR A 159 5.10 -0.69 -7.00
C THR A 159 4.59 -1.56 -8.16
N PRO A 160 4.47 -1.08 -9.41
CA PRO A 160 4.04 -1.90 -10.53
C PRO A 160 5.06 -2.99 -10.88
N ILE A 161 6.36 -2.73 -10.74
CA ILE A 161 7.40 -3.74 -11.00
C ILE A 161 7.23 -4.94 -10.07
N VAL A 162 7.04 -4.72 -8.78
CA VAL A 162 6.83 -5.79 -7.80
C VAL A 162 5.49 -6.48 -8.01
N ASN A 163 4.41 -5.71 -8.22
CA ASN A 163 3.08 -6.26 -8.45
C ASN A 163 3.07 -7.23 -9.64
N THR A 164 3.61 -6.80 -10.77
CA THR A 164 3.67 -7.60 -12.00
C THR A 164 4.70 -8.74 -11.90
N GLY A 165 5.86 -8.48 -11.31
CA GLY A 165 6.89 -9.51 -11.13
C GLY A 165 6.41 -10.68 -10.26
N ILE A 166 5.77 -10.40 -9.12
CA ILE A 166 5.20 -11.43 -8.25
C ILE A 166 4.05 -12.16 -8.94
N PHE A 167 3.19 -11.43 -9.69
CA PHE A 167 2.14 -12.05 -10.50
C PHE A 167 2.71 -13.08 -11.47
N ILE A 168 3.70 -12.71 -12.29
CA ILE A 168 4.33 -13.62 -13.26
C ILE A 168 4.98 -14.81 -12.55
N LEU A 169 5.78 -14.56 -11.50
CA LEU A 169 6.48 -15.62 -10.77
C LEU A 169 5.52 -16.65 -10.18
N LEU A 170 4.42 -16.22 -9.60
CA LEU A 170 3.44 -17.12 -9.01
C LEU A 170 2.57 -17.79 -10.07
N CYS A 171 2.23 -17.10 -11.16
CA CYS A 171 1.50 -17.73 -12.29
C CYS A 171 2.30 -18.83 -12.99
N LEU A 172 3.63 -18.74 -13.02
CA LEU A 172 4.47 -19.82 -13.58
C LEU A 172 4.33 -21.15 -12.83
N THR A 173 3.94 -21.12 -11.55
CA THR A 173 3.66 -22.37 -10.80
C THR A 173 2.38 -23.09 -11.27
N LEU A 174 1.54 -22.38 -12.04
CA LEU A 174 0.31 -22.90 -12.65
C LEU A 174 0.44 -23.09 -14.16
N SER A 175 1.65 -23.38 -14.65
CA SER A 175 1.95 -23.53 -16.08
C SER A 175 1.03 -24.51 -16.79
N ASP A 176 0.68 -25.63 -16.16
CA ASP A 176 -0.19 -26.65 -16.74
C ASP A 176 -1.61 -26.10 -16.95
N VAL A 177 -2.16 -25.40 -15.98
CA VAL A 177 -3.49 -24.76 -16.08
C VAL A 177 -3.48 -23.68 -17.16
N LEU A 178 -2.40 -22.89 -17.23
CA LEU A 178 -2.27 -21.84 -18.23
C LEU A 178 -2.14 -22.41 -19.64
N THR A 179 -1.36 -23.46 -19.81
CA THR A 179 -1.19 -24.12 -21.11
C THR A 179 -2.51 -24.72 -21.59
N ALA A 180 -3.24 -25.39 -20.69
CA ALA A 180 -4.50 -26.02 -21.05
C ALA A 180 -5.62 -25.07 -21.44
N ASN A 181 -5.62 -23.82 -20.90
CA ASN A 181 -6.77 -22.91 -21.05
C ASN A 181 -6.47 -21.63 -21.84
N PHE A 182 -5.20 -21.19 -21.96
CA PHE A 182 -4.88 -19.85 -22.46
C PHE A 182 -3.75 -19.80 -23.50
N VAL A 183 -2.84 -20.77 -23.49
CA VAL A 183 -1.66 -20.72 -24.36
C VAL A 183 -2.00 -21.31 -25.72
N ALA A 184 -1.87 -20.52 -26.77
CA ALA A 184 -2.06 -20.97 -28.14
C ALA A 184 -0.97 -21.94 -28.57
N GLU A 185 -1.27 -22.85 -29.51
CA GLU A 185 -0.31 -23.75 -30.09
C GLU A 185 0.91 -23.01 -30.66
N GLY A 186 2.10 -23.50 -30.31
CA GLY A 186 3.37 -22.84 -30.70
C GLY A 186 3.82 -21.66 -29.84
N SER A 187 3.05 -21.28 -28.83
CA SER A 187 3.42 -20.23 -27.86
C SER A 187 3.95 -20.82 -26.53
N THR A 188 4.61 -20.01 -25.75
CA THR A 188 5.09 -20.39 -24.41
C THR A 188 4.30 -19.70 -23.30
N VAL A 189 4.17 -20.33 -22.12
CA VAL A 189 3.52 -19.74 -20.94
C VAL A 189 4.15 -18.38 -20.58
N ILE A 190 5.47 -18.26 -20.68
CA ILE A 190 6.18 -17.01 -20.40
C ILE A 190 5.76 -15.92 -21.39
N MET A 191 5.69 -16.22 -22.69
CA MET A 191 5.25 -15.25 -23.70
C MET A 191 3.81 -14.82 -23.46
N PHE A 192 2.91 -15.76 -23.12
CA PHE A 192 1.53 -15.44 -22.75
C PHE A 192 1.46 -14.53 -21.53
N LEU A 193 2.19 -14.84 -20.44
CA LEU A 193 2.16 -14.05 -19.22
C LEU A 193 2.77 -12.66 -19.42
N VAL A 194 3.92 -12.57 -20.10
CA VAL A 194 4.65 -11.29 -20.25
C VAL A 194 3.99 -10.39 -21.29
N VAL A 195 3.55 -10.94 -22.43
CA VAL A 195 2.99 -10.13 -23.53
C VAL A 195 1.46 -10.07 -23.44
N GLY A 196 0.81 -11.20 -23.23
CA GLY A 196 -0.66 -11.30 -23.26
C GLY A 196 -1.34 -10.75 -22.00
N CYS A 197 -0.79 -11.06 -20.81
CA CYS A 197 -1.41 -10.66 -19.53
C CYS A 197 -0.77 -9.43 -18.91
N ALA A 198 0.55 -9.49 -18.69
CA ALA A 198 1.24 -8.48 -17.89
C ALA A 198 1.66 -7.26 -18.69
N GLY A 199 2.02 -7.42 -19.98
CA GLY A 199 2.74 -6.40 -20.74
C GLY A 199 2.00 -5.05 -20.83
N TRP A 200 0.80 -5.04 -21.36
CA TRP A 200 0.01 -3.82 -21.48
C TRP A 200 -0.40 -3.25 -20.13
N ASN A 201 -0.86 -4.11 -19.20
CA ASN A 201 -1.25 -3.68 -17.87
C ASN A 201 -0.07 -3.06 -17.11
N PHE A 202 1.11 -3.68 -17.17
CA PHE A 202 2.34 -3.16 -16.57
C PHE A 202 2.71 -1.78 -17.12
N ILE A 203 2.68 -1.61 -18.44
CA ILE A 203 3.03 -0.33 -19.08
C ILE A 203 2.09 0.78 -18.58
N TRP A 204 0.79 0.53 -18.57
CA TRP A 204 -0.19 1.50 -18.08
C TRP A 204 -0.04 1.82 -16.60
N GLU A 205 0.11 0.82 -15.77
CA GLU A 205 0.33 1.00 -14.32
C GLU A 205 1.62 1.77 -14.04
N PHE A 206 2.70 1.44 -14.76
CA PHE A 206 3.99 2.10 -14.61
C PHE A 206 3.92 3.57 -15.04
N VAL A 207 3.39 3.84 -16.23
CA VAL A 207 3.23 5.20 -16.77
C VAL A 207 2.32 6.03 -15.87
N ALA A 208 1.18 5.50 -15.44
CA ALA A 208 0.26 6.19 -14.53
C ALA A 208 0.94 6.55 -13.19
N ASN A 209 1.70 5.63 -12.59
CA ASN A 209 2.45 5.91 -11.37
C ASN A 209 3.53 6.98 -11.59
N MET A 210 4.21 6.98 -12.74
CA MET A 210 5.20 8.00 -13.08
C MET A 210 4.59 9.38 -13.28
N ILE A 211 3.49 9.49 -14.04
CA ILE A 211 2.79 10.75 -14.30
C ILE A 211 2.24 11.35 -12.99
N ILE A 212 1.71 10.54 -12.09
CA ILE A 212 1.13 11.02 -10.84
C ILE A 212 2.20 11.33 -9.76
N SER A 213 3.45 10.85 -9.90
CA SER A 213 4.51 11.01 -8.91
C SER A 213 4.75 12.45 -8.45
N PRO A 214 4.73 13.49 -9.33
CA PRO A 214 4.85 14.87 -8.87
C PRO A 214 3.70 15.32 -7.95
N ALA A 215 2.48 14.84 -8.22
CA ALA A 215 1.34 15.11 -7.35
C ALA A 215 1.48 14.38 -6.00
N LEU A 216 1.92 13.12 -6.01
CA LEU A 216 2.22 12.36 -4.79
C LEU A 216 3.26 13.08 -3.92
N GLN A 217 4.31 13.63 -4.54
CA GLN A 217 5.33 14.39 -3.82
C GLN A 217 4.74 15.61 -3.11
N ARG A 218 3.86 16.37 -3.77
CA ARG A 218 3.19 17.54 -3.17
C ARG A 218 2.30 17.13 -1.99
N VAL A 219 1.51 16.07 -2.17
CA VAL A 219 0.65 15.52 -1.11
C VAL A 219 1.49 15.08 0.09
N LEU A 220 2.57 14.34 -0.14
CA LEU A 220 3.50 13.92 0.90
C LEU A 220 4.12 15.10 1.65
N ALA A 221 4.55 16.15 0.94
CA ALA A 221 5.14 17.34 1.54
C ALA A 221 4.16 18.10 2.45
N VAL A 222 2.87 18.13 2.10
CA VAL A 222 1.83 18.81 2.90
C VAL A 222 1.38 17.94 4.09
N VAL A 223 1.07 16.67 3.83
CA VAL A 223 0.46 15.79 4.83
C VAL A 223 1.49 15.30 5.85
N SER A 224 2.73 15.01 5.45
CA SER A 224 3.77 14.58 6.38
C SER A 224 4.04 15.62 7.47
N LYS A 225 4.00 16.91 7.13
CA LYS A 225 4.13 18.00 8.12
C LYS A 225 3.02 17.96 9.18
N ARG A 226 1.79 17.58 8.81
CA ARG A 226 0.67 17.47 9.76
C ARG A 226 0.75 16.24 10.67
N ILE A 227 1.37 15.17 10.21
CA ILE A 227 1.54 13.93 10.99
C ILE A 227 2.73 14.05 11.96
N ILE A 228 3.77 14.79 11.58
CA ILE A 228 5.00 14.96 12.37
C ILE A 228 4.82 15.99 13.48
N ASN A 229 4.16 17.12 13.19
CA ASN A 229 3.88 18.20 14.16
C ASN A 229 2.66 17.86 15.02
#